data_07723248a7aa07b8a98c4a9c6dc4e766
#
_entry.id   07723248a7aa07b8a98c4a9c6dc4e766
#
_cell.length_a   1.000
_cell.length_b   1.000
_cell.length_c   1.000
_cell.angle_alpha   90.00
_cell.angle_beta   90.00
_cell.angle_gamma   90.00
#
_symmetry.space_group_name_H-M   'P 1'
#
loop_
_entity.id
_entity.type
_entity.pdbx_description
1 polymer ?
#
loop_
_entity_poly.entity_id
_entity_poly.type
_entity_poly.pdbx_seq_one_letter_code
_entity_poly.pdbx_strand_id
1 'polypeptide(L)'
;MKFHSRRIVKPEDLNANGTLFGGKVLSWIDEEAILYSIIQLENKRLVTKYISEINFLSSSELGDIIEIGIEVVSFGTSSITLNSEVRNKMTHETIIIVDNIIIVNLDEEGKPYAHGKKEIEFVKDRLTKTNF
;
A
#
# COMPACT_ATOMS: atom_id res chain seq x y z
N MET A 1 -13.09 2.88 1.08
CA MET A 1 -11.65 2.83 0.69
C MET A 1 -11.46 3.63 -0.59
N LYS A 2 -10.44 4.45 -0.63
CA LYS A 2 -10.09 5.20 -1.84
C LYS A 2 -8.98 4.49 -2.61
N PHE A 3 -9.13 4.42 -3.94
CA PHE A 3 -8.17 3.81 -4.84
C PHE A 3 -7.38 4.93 -5.53
N HIS A 4 -6.23 5.26 -4.96
CA HIS A 4 -5.41 6.38 -5.41
C HIS A 4 -4.45 6.02 -6.54
N SER A 5 -4.17 4.75 -6.74
CA SER A 5 -3.12 4.29 -7.63
C SER A 5 -3.66 3.33 -8.66
N ARG A 6 -3.16 3.44 -9.88
CA ARG A 6 -3.52 2.57 -11.00
C ARG A 6 -2.26 2.09 -11.70
N ARG A 7 -2.34 0.87 -12.21
CA ARG A 7 -1.30 0.23 -13.03
C ARG A 7 -1.96 -0.46 -14.21
N ILE A 8 -1.30 -0.45 -15.34
CA ILE A 8 -1.65 -1.32 -16.45
C ILE A 8 -0.79 -2.57 -16.37
N VAL A 9 -1.36 -3.74 -16.61
CA VAL A 9 -0.62 -5.00 -16.63
C VAL A 9 0.18 -5.08 -17.92
N LYS A 10 1.51 -5.09 -17.78
CA LYS A 10 2.46 -5.13 -18.89
C LYS A 10 3.05 -6.54 -19.05
N PRO A 11 3.68 -6.86 -20.19
CA PRO A 11 4.30 -8.18 -20.40
C PRO A 11 5.27 -8.59 -19.28
N GLU A 12 6.06 -7.65 -18.75
CA GLU A 12 7.01 -7.90 -17.67
C GLU A 12 6.34 -8.19 -16.31
N ASP A 13 5.04 -7.93 -16.19
CA ASP A 13 4.27 -8.17 -14.97
C ASP A 13 3.63 -9.55 -14.92
N LEU A 14 3.77 -10.34 -15.98
CA LEU A 14 3.11 -11.63 -16.10
C LEU A 14 3.96 -12.78 -15.54
N ASN A 15 3.26 -13.81 -15.04
CA ASN A 15 3.86 -15.09 -14.66
C ASN A 15 3.93 -16.02 -15.87
N ALA A 16 4.41 -17.25 -15.66
CA ALA A 16 4.53 -18.25 -16.70
C ALA A 16 3.18 -18.67 -17.31
N ASN A 17 2.08 -18.46 -16.59
CA ASN A 17 0.73 -18.78 -17.08
C ASN A 17 0.10 -17.64 -17.91
N GLY A 18 0.82 -16.53 -18.08
CA GLY A 18 0.30 -15.38 -18.82
C GLY A 18 -0.68 -14.52 -18.03
N THR A 19 -0.71 -14.65 -16.72
CA THR A 19 -1.52 -13.80 -15.84
C THR A 19 -0.64 -12.96 -14.92
N LEU A 20 -1.23 -11.95 -14.30
CA LEU A 20 -0.50 -11.04 -13.41
C LEU A 20 0.20 -11.81 -12.28
N PHE A 21 1.51 -11.62 -12.17
CA PHE A 21 2.34 -12.28 -11.16
C PHE A 21 2.02 -11.74 -9.77
N GLY A 22 1.68 -12.65 -8.84
CA GLY A 22 1.28 -12.28 -7.48
C GLY A 22 2.34 -11.48 -6.73
N GLY A 23 3.61 -11.86 -6.86
CA GLY A 23 4.72 -11.12 -6.25
C GLY A 23 4.85 -9.69 -6.78
N LYS A 24 4.46 -9.46 -8.03
CA LYS A 24 4.44 -8.11 -8.61
C LYS A 24 3.38 -7.25 -7.93
N VAL A 25 2.20 -7.79 -7.74
CA VAL A 25 1.10 -7.09 -7.05
C VAL A 25 1.49 -6.78 -5.61
N LEU A 26 2.15 -7.71 -4.93
CA LEU A 26 2.64 -7.49 -3.57
C LEU A 26 3.65 -6.36 -3.51
N SER A 27 4.55 -6.27 -4.48
CA SER A 27 5.51 -5.18 -4.54
C SER A 27 4.80 -3.82 -4.72
N TRP A 28 3.75 -3.77 -5.52
CA TRP A 28 2.94 -2.57 -5.69
C TRP A 28 2.20 -2.18 -4.41
N ILE A 29 1.62 -3.16 -3.70
CA ILE A 29 0.95 -2.92 -2.43
C ILE A 29 1.93 -2.36 -1.40
N ASP A 30 3.10 -2.97 -1.27
CA ASP A 30 4.13 -2.53 -0.33
C ASP A 30 4.59 -1.11 -0.63
N GLU A 31 4.83 -0.79 -1.90
CA GLU A 31 5.19 0.56 -2.33
C GLU A 31 4.10 1.57 -2.00
N GLU A 32 2.85 1.28 -2.33
CA GLU A 32 1.73 2.18 -2.04
C GLU A 32 1.52 2.36 -0.54
N ALA A 33 1.68 1.29 0.24
CA ALA A 33 1.58 1.36 1.70
C ALA A 33 2.67 2.28 2.29
N ILE A 34 3.89 2.18 1.80
CA ILE A 34 4.98 3.07 2.22
C ILE A 34 4.71 4.52 1.80
N LEU A 35 4.30 4.75 0.57
CA LEU A 35 3.99 6.10 0.08
C LEU A 35 2.88 6.74 0.92
N TYR A 36 1.81 6.01 1.17
CA TYR A 36 0.73 6.48 2.01
C TYR A 36 1.20 6.82 3.43
N SER A 37 2.04 5.95 4.01
CA SER A 37 2.56 6.13 5.36
C SER A 37 3.53 7.31 5.46
N ILE A 38 4.37 7.54 4.44
CA ILE A 38 5.23 8.73 4.37
C ILE A 38 4.39 10.00 4.46
N ILE A 39 3.30 10.05 3.71
CA ILE A 39 2.39 11.20 3.70
C ILE A 39 1.76 11.40 5.08
N GLN A 40 1.24 10.33 5.68
CA GLN A 40 0.56 10.41 6.97
C GLN A 40 1.49 10.67 8.15
N LEU A 41 2.67 10.07 8.15
CA LEU A 41 3.62 10.17 9.26
C LEU A 41 4.65 11.29 9.09
N GLU A 42 4.73 11.88 7.90
CA GLU A 42 5.69 12.94 7.58
C GLU A 42 7.14 12.54 7.84
N ASN A 43 7.46 11.29 7.53
CA ASN A 43 8.80 10.74 7.70
C ASN A 43 9.08 9.74 6.57
N LYS A 44 10.27 9.79 5.99
CA LYS A 44 10.73 8.86 4.95
C LYS A 44 11.39 7.60 5.52
N ARG A 45 11.75 7.62 6.80
CA ARG A 45 12.41 6.48 7.45
C ARG A 45 11.37 5.51 7.97
N LEU A 46 10.83 4.74 7.06
CA LEU A 46 9.79 3.77 7.36
C LEU A 46 10.22 2.40 6.89
N VAL A 47 9.73 1.38 7.57
CA VAL A 47 9.95 0.00 7.17
C VAL A 47 8.66 -0.81 7.29
N THR A 48 8.42 -1.67 6.32
CA THR A 48 7.34 -2.66 6.41
C THR A 48 7.78 -3.75 7.37
N LYS A 49 7.06 -3.89 8.47
CA LYS A 49 7.36 -4.89 9.49
C LYS A 49 6.56 -6.17 9.32
N TYR A 50 5.33 -6.07 8.85
CA TYR A 50 4.41 -7.19 8.82
C TYR A 50 3.38 -7.01 7.71
N ILE A 51 3.11 -8.09 7.00
CA ILE A 51 2.00 -8.19 6.06
C ILE A 51 1.24 -9.46 6.46
N SER A 52 -0.06 -9.31 6.73
CA SER A 52 -0.90 -10.43 7.13
C SER A 52 -1.15 -11.40 5.97
N GLU A 53 -1.96 -12.40 6.23
CA GLU A 53 -2.42 -13.34 5.22
C GLU A 53 -2.92 -12.61 3.97
N ILE A 54 -2.46 -13.11 2.83
CA ILE A 54 -2.77 -12.54 1.53
C ILE A 54 -3.76 -13.46 0.83
N ASN A 55 -4.91 -12.91 0.48
CA ASN A 55 -5.96 -13.65 -0.21
C ASN A 55 -5.98 -13.26 -1.69
N PHE A 56 -5.57 -14.19 -2.56
CA PHE A 56 -5.66 -14.05 -4.01
C PHE A 56 -7.03 -14.54 -4.46
N LEU A 57 -7.88 -13.62 -4.90
CA LEU A 57 -9.28 -13.90 -5.20
C LEU A 57 -9.56 -14.05 -6.69
N SER A 58 -8.80 -13.38 -7.53
CA SER A 58 -8.91 -13.47 -8.97
C SER A 58 -7.59 -13.14 -9.65
N SER A 59 -7.47 -13.50 -10.91
CA SER A 59 -6.30 -13.17 -11.72
C SER A 59 -6.61 -12.01 -12.65
N SER A 60 -5.56 -11.44 -13.23
CA SER A 60 -5.65 -10.38 -14.25
C SER A 60 -4.76 -10.71 -15.42
N GLU A 61 -5.09 -10.15 -16.57
CA GLU A 61 -4.45 -10.43 -17.84
C GLU A 61 -3.72 -9.21 -18.38
N LEU A 62 -2.91 -9.45 -19.40
CA LEU A 62 -2.21 -8.39 -20.13
C LEU A 62 -3.19 -7.29 -20.55
N GLY A 63 -2.85 -6.04 -20.27
CA GLY A 63 -3.66 -4.89 -20.65
C GLY A 63 -4.76 -4.52 -19.67
N ASP A 64 -5.00 -5.33 -18.65
CA ASP A 64 -5.96 -4.96 -17.60
C ASP A 64 -5.46 -3.76 -16.82
N ILE A 65 -6.41 -2.94 -16.36
CA ILE A 65 -6.12 -1.80 -15.50
C ILE A 65 -6.43 -2.21 -14.08
N ILE A 66 -5.41 -2.11 -13.23
CA ILE A 66 -5.48 -2.47 -11.81
C ILE A 66 -5.52 -1.19 -10.99
N GLU A 67 -6.37 -1.14 -9.99
CA GLU A 67 -6.36 -0.05 -9.02
C GLU A 67 -6.11 -0.58 -7.62
N ILE A 68 -5.35 0.20 -6.85
CA ILE A 68 -4.88 -0.17 -5.52
C ILE A 68 -5.44 0.82 -4.52
N GLY A 69 -6.15 0.31 -3.52
CA GLY A 69 -6.67 1.08 -2.40
C GLY A 69 -5.88 0.80 -1.14
N ILE A 70 -5.67 1.85 -0.36
CA ILE A 70 -5.04 1.79 0.95
C ILE A 70 -5.94 2.53 1.94
N GLU A 71 -6.07 1.98 3.15
CA GLU A 71 -6.88 2.57 4.20
C GLU A 71 -6.22 2.33 5.56
N VAL A 72 -6.30 3.33 6.44
CA VAL A 72 -5.78 3.19 7.80
C VAL A 72 -6.72 2.34 8.63
N VAL A 73 -6.16 1.35 9.32
CA VAL A 73 -6.86 0.58 10.34
C VAL A 73 -6.65 1.21 11.71
N SER A 74 -5.40 1.54 12.04
CA SER A 74 -5.08 2.14 13.35
C SER A 74 -3.71 2.80 13.35
N PHE A 75 -3.53 3.72 14.30
CA PHE A 75 -2.23 4.33 14.59
C PHE A 75 -1.72 3.77 15.92
N GLY A 76 -0.54 3.17 15.91
CA GLY A 76 0.18 2.80 17.11
C GLY A 76 1.10 3.94 17.57
N THR A 77 1.98 3.69 18.52
CA THR A 77 2.96 4.69 18.99
C THR A 77 4.02 4.97 17.94
N SER A 78 4.67 3.94 17.42
CA SER A 78 5.68 4.03 16.36
C SER A 78 5.22 3.41 15.05
N SER A 79 4.00 2.87 14.99
CA SER A 79 3.50 2.14 13.84
C SER A 79 2.22 2.75 13.27
N ILE A 80 1.93 2.37 12.04
CA ILE A 80 0.64 2.58 11.40
C ILE A 80 0.22 1.25 10.80
N THR A 81 -1.03 0.87 10.99
CA THR A 81 -1.60 -0.34 10.43
C THR A 81 -2.57 0.03 9.32
N LEU A 82 -2.35 -0.58 8.16
CA LEU A 82 -3.14 -0.32 6.95
C LEU A 82 -3.81 -1.60 6.49
N ASN A 83 -4.84 -1.47 5.69
CA ASN A 83 -5.33 -2.55 4.85
C ASN A 83 -5.26 -2.12 3.38
N SER A 84 -5.34 -3.10 2.49
CA SER A 84 -5.30 -2.85 1.06
C SER A 84 -6.26 -3.77 0.32
N GLU A 85 -6.85 -3.23 -0.71
CA GLU A 85 -7.58 -3.98 -1.72
C GLU A 85 -7.05 -3.61 -3.09
N VAL A 86 -6.84 -4.63 -3.91
CA VAL A 86 -6.47 -4.47 -5.32
C VAL A 86 -7.59 -5.04 -6.16
N ARG A 87 -8.07 -4.29 -7.14
CA ARG A 87 -9.15 -4.73 -8.02
C ARG A 87 -8.92 -4.34 -9.47
N ASN A 88 -9.59 -5.05 -10.35
CA ASN A 88 -9.66 -4.70 -11.76
C ASN A 88 -10.55 -3.46 -11.90
N LYS A 89 -10.03 -2.39 -12.48
CA LYS A 89 -10.76 -1.14 -12.65
C LYS A 89 -11.96 -1.28 -13.58
N MET A 90 -11.84 -2.12 -14.59
CA MET A 90 -12.89 -2.25 -15.61
C MET A 90 -14.05 -3.13 -15.16
N THR A 91 -13.76 -4.19 -14.42
CA THR A 91 -14.77 -5.16 -13.96
C THR A 91 -15.17 -4.96 -12.51
N HIS A 92 -14.36 -4.25 -11.71
CA HIS A 92 -14.46 -4.10 -10.26
C HIS A 92 -14.26 -5.42 -9.49
N GLU A 93 -13.76 -6.43 -10.16
CA GLU A 93 -13.46 -7.71 -9.52
C GLU A 93 -12.24 -7.57 -8.61
N THR A 94 -12.36 -8.03 -7.38
CA THR A 94 -11.27 -7.99 -6.40
C THR A 94 -10.22 -9.03 -6.74
N ILE A 95 -8.97 -8.60 -6.78
CA ILE A 95 -7.81 -9.45 -7.09
C ILE A 95 -7.13 -9.91 -5.81
N ILE A 96 -6.85 -8.99 -4.90
CA ILE A 96 -6.15 -9.26 -3.63
C ILE A 96 -6.77 -8.42 -2.52
N ILE A 97 -6.85 -9.02 -1.33
CA ILE A 97 -7.15 -8.34 -0.08
C ILE A 97 -6.02 -8.64 0.91
N VAL A 98 -5.53 -7.61 1.57
CA VAL A 98 -4.59 -7.71 2.68
C VAL A 98 -5.16 -6.94 3.86
N ASP A 99 -5.47 -7.65 4.94
CA ASP A 99 -6.18 -7.05 6.08
C ASP A 99 -5.28 -6.18 6.96
N ASN A 100 -4.02 -6.54 7.11
CA ASN A 100 -3.10 -5.82 7.98
C ASN A 100 -1.71 -5.69 7.35
N ILE A 101 -1.28 -4.46 7.19
CA ILE A 101 0.07 -4.11 6.79
C ILE A 101 0.59 -3.17 7.87
N ILE A 102 1.65 -3.56 8.57
CA ILE A 102 2.22 -2.77 9.65
C ILE A 102 3.51 -2.10 9.16
N ILE A 103 3.49 -0.79 9.16
CA ILE A 103 4.64 0.06 8.81
C ILE A 103 5.14 0.68 10.10
N VAL A 104 6.45 0.68 10.32
CA VAL A 104 7.08 1.23 11.52
C VAL A 104 7.88 2.47 11.17
N ASN A 105 7.64 3.52 11.95
CA ASN A 105 8.36 4.78 11.89
C ASN A 105 9.70 4.64 12.60
N LEU A 106 10.77 5.06 11.94
CA LEU A 106 12.14 4.91 12.43
C LEU A 106 12.81 6.25 12.66
N ASP A 107 13.73 6.29 13.62
CA ASP A 107 14.63 7.43 13.83
C ASP A 107 15.83 7.36 12.87
N GLU A 108 16.76 8.29 13.01
CA GLU A 108 17.96 8.36 12.17
C GLU A 108 18.90 7.16 12.34
N GLU A 109 18.77 6.44 13.47
CA GLU A 109 19.56 5.25 13.77
C GLU A 109 18.87 3.95 13.34
N GLY A 110 17.68 4.06 12.73
CA GLY A 110 16.90 2.90 12.28
C GLY A 110 16.13 2.20 13.39
N LYS A 111 15.87 2.87 14.50
CA LYS A 111 15.11 2.33 15.63
C LYS A 111 13.67 2.83 15.60
N PRO A 112 12.70 2.05 16.09
CA PRO A 112 11.31 2.51 16.22
C PRO A 112 11.22 3.82 16.96
N TYR A 113 10.45 4.75 16.42
CA TYR A 113 10.35 6.11 16.92
C TYR A 113 8.91 6.57 16.87
N ALA A 114 8.43 7.18 17.96
CA ALA A 114 7.07 7.68 18.05
C ALA A 114 6.78 8.74 16.99
N HIS A 115 5.73 8.54 16.21
CA HIS A 115 5.34 9.49 15.15
C HIS A 115 4.39 10.59 15.64
N GLY A 116 3.74 10.42 16.78
CA GLY A 116 2.82 11.40 17.36
C GLY A 116 1.50 11.59 16.63
N LYS A 117 1.20 10.76 15.64
CA LYS A 117 -0.04 10.84 14.88
C LYS A 117 -1.12 9.93 15.45
N LYS A 118 -2.37 10.40 15.46
CA LYS A 118 -3.52 9.66 16.01
C LYS A 118 -4.70 9.59 15.06
N GLU A 119 -4.69 10.39 14.00
CA GLU A 119 -5.76 10.48 13.04
C GLU A 119 -5.23 10.76 11.64
N ILE A 120 -6.05 10.50 10.64
CA ILE A 120 -5.70 10.74 9.25
C ILE A 120 -5.52 12.23 9.01
N GLU A 121 -4.37 12.57 8.41
CA GLU A 121 -4.05 13.91 7.93
C GLU A 121 -3.91 13.87 6.40
N PHE A 122 -3.86 15.04 5.77
CA PHE A 122 -3.63 15.14 4.32
C PHE A 122 -4.62 14.33 3.48
N VAL A 123 -5.90 14.48 3.79
CA VAL A 123 -6.99 13.81 3.03
C VAL A 123 -7.14 14.30 1.60
N LYS A 124 -6.48 15.42 1.25
CA LYS A 124 -6.41 15.95 -0.11
C LYS A 124 -5.11 15.51 -0.76
N ASP A 125 -5.10 15.41 -2.08
CA ASP A 125 -3.97 14.91 -2.86
C ASP A 125 -2.78 15.86 -2.92
N ARG A 126 -2.42 16.45 -1.80
CA ARG A 126 -1.18 17.21 -1.70
C ARG A 126 -0.74 17.34 -0.26
N LEU A 127 0.55 17.34 -0.09
CA LEU A 127 1.16 17.60 1.19
C LEU A 127 1.12 19.09 1.48
N THR A 128 0.92 19.43 2.73
CA THR A 128 1.25 20.77 3.21
C THR A 128 2.78 20.88 3.24
N LYS A 129 3.28 22.10 3.31
CA LYS A 129 4.71 22.30 3.39
C LYS A 129 5.25 21.70 4.69
N THR A 130 6.11 20.70 4.56
CA THR A 130 6.69 19.96 5.68
C THR A 130 8.20 19.83 5.54
N ASN A 131 8.85 19.42 6.62
CA ASN A 131 10.29 19.19 6.67
C ASN A 131 10.60 17.69 6.55
N PHE A 132 10.42 17.16 5.38
CA PHE A 132 10.79 15.78 5.10
C PHE A 132 12.29 15.55 5.17
#